data_a3c82f159bc0f89eb211d64f05605575
#
_entry.id   a3c82f159bc0f89eb211d64f05605575
#
_cell.length_a   1.000
_cell.length_b   1.000
_cell.length_c   1.000
_cell.angle_alpha   90.00
_cell.angle_beta   90.00
_cell.angle_gamma   90.00
#
_symmetry.space_group_name_H-M   'P 1'
#
loop_
_entity.id
_entity.type
_entity.pdbx_description
1 polymer ?
#
loop_
_entity_poly.entity_id
_entity_poly.type
_entity_poly.pdbx_seq_one_letter_code
_entity_poly.pdbx_strand_id
1 'polypeptide(L)'
;DDNDDEFKEYQREFRKLQIEKAEEKLVQEKSSIEDEVKDYDGLLAKAEEDYNKKSEKIEKINETLGGLRAIAYKTNLRYSEEKALLDVLKFELESANIDGSGKSEIARKKYNQKASVFNQIKLEKEEYEVKIASLDAELKNLKSDVKDANDRRDKFLKKVYLAENKLNILDRSKMTFMNKLGDIVRDLPILDFMDPYYKVKQTVVKDVLYDVNFVAMPAVDRCTSCHLGIADPDFVDAEQPYTTHPDLDLYLTSKSPHPEEAFGCTSCHSGRSRGTSFLSSAHTPNSPEQKKEWKEKYHWKPVKHWLQPMLPTRYTQASCFKCHQNTSDLAGAEKINLGLTLVDRSGCNGCHVSANWPSKGKSGPDLRKLHEKSHPDWVSKWIKNPRSFRYNTRMPHVFEQANQEKPNIARRNVTEIASITHYLFENKEVKNSNNPSKYLGDPMNGEKIFSAVGCMGCHVKEQ
;
A
#
# COMPACT_ATOMS: atom_id res chain seq x y z
N ASP A 1 13.07 -4.02 25.77
CA ASP A 1 11.82 -4.45 25.12
C ASP A 1 12.03 -4.99 23.70
N ASP A 2 13.26 -4.97 23.19
CA ASP A 2 13.61 -5.58 21.89
C ASP A 2 13.78 -7.12 21.98
N ASN A 3 13.60 -7.71 23.16
CA ASN A 3 13.69 -9.15 23.42
C ASN A 3 12.32 -9.87 23.45
N ASP A 4 11.24 -9.19 23.04
CA ASP A 4 9.91 -9.79 23.02
C ASP A 4 9.69 -10.46 21.66
N ASP A 5 9.76 -11.77 21.60
CA ASP A 5 9.70 -12.60 20.40
C ASP A 5 8.26 -12.94 19.95
N GLU A 6 7.24 -12.37 20.58
CA GLU A 6 5.82 -12.66 20.28
C GLU A 6 5.49 -12.39 18.81
N PHE A 7 6.10 -11.37 18.18
CA PHE A 7 5.89 -11.08 16.75
C PHE A 7 6.27 -12.26 15.83
N LYS A 8 7.18 -13.13 16.23
CA LYS A 8 7.58 -14.31 15.45
C LYS A 8 6.46 -15.33 15.36
N GLU A 9 5.60 -15.42 16.37
CA GLU A 9 4.42 -16.30 16.36
C GLU A 9 3.41 -15.81 15.35
N TYR A 10 3.10 -14.50 15.36
CA TYR A 10 2.23 -13.88 14.37
C TYR A 10 2.74 -14.08 12.94
N GLN A 11 4.05 -13.96 12.73
CA GLN A 11 4.64 -14.19 11.41
C GLN A 11 4.55 -15.65 10.95
N ARG A 12 4.67 -16.62 11.88
CA ARG A 12 4.47 -18.05 11.57
C ARG A 12 3.02 -18.36 11.20
N GLU A 13 2.07 -17.82 11.95
CA GLU A 13 0.64 -18.01 11.69
C GLU A 13 0.23 -17.36 10.37
N PHE A 14 0.64 -16.13 10.15
CA PHE A 14 0.35 -15.44 8.90
C PHE A 14 0.89 -16.19 7.67
N ARG A 15 2.07 -16.81 7.82
CA ARG A 15 2.63 -17.60 6.72
C ARG A 15 1.77 -18.81 6.38
N LYS A 16 1.20 -19.49 7.36
CA LYS A 16 0.26 -20.59 7.09
C LYS A 16 -0.94 -20.07 6.31
N LEU A 17 -1.50 -18.94 6.74
CA LEU A 17 -2.62 -18.29 6.07
C LEU A 17 -2.26 -17.87 4.64
N GLN A 18 -1.03 -17.36 4.42
CA GLN A 18 -0.55 -17.04 3.07
C GLN A 18 -0.44 -18.27 2.16
N ILE A 19 -0.01 -19.42 2.71
CA ILE A 19 0.07 -20.69 1.95
C ILE A 19 -1.34 -21.14 1.58
N GLU A 20 -2.28 -21.17 2.53
CA GLU A 20 -3.69 -21.54 2.27
C GLU A 20 -4.31 -20.66 1.18
N LYS A 21 -4.17 -19.34 1.30
CA LYS A 21 -4.66 -18.39 0.29
C LYS A 21 -3.99 -18.57 -1.08
N ALA A 22 -2.69 -18.87 -1.09
CA ALA A 22 -1.97 -19.12 -2.34
C ALA A 22 -2.41 -20.44 -3.00
N GLU A 23 -2.72 -21.48 -2.21
CA GLU A 23 -3.26 -22.74 -2.69
C GLU A 23 -4.68 -22.56 -3.25
N GLU A 24 -5.56 -21.87 -2.53
CA GLU A 24 -6.91 -21.53 -3.00
C GLU A 24 -6.87 -20.77 -4.33
N LYS A 25 -6.01 -19.76 -4.41
CA LYS A 25 -5.85 -18.95 -5.62
C LYS A 25 -5.31 -19.80 -6.80
N LEU A 26 -4.36 -20.68 -6.54
CA LEU A 26 -3.85 -21.61 -7.56
C LEU A 26 -4.95 -22.53 -8.09
N VAL A 27 -5.78 -23.07 -7.21
CA VAL A 27 -6.93 -23.93 -7.60
C VAL A 27 -7.92 -23.11 -8.43
N GLN A 28 -8.27 -21.90 -8.00
CA GLN A 28 -9.18 -21.02 -8.74
C GLN A 28 -8.62 -20.66 -10.13
N GLU A 29 -7.36 -20.25 -10.22
CA GLU A 29 -6.73 -19.93 -11.51
C GLU A 29 -6.67 -21.15 -12.43
N LYS A 30 -6.33 -22.34 -11.91
CA LYS A 30 -6.34 -23.58 -12.71
C LYS A 30 -7.74 -23.93 -13.21
N SER A 31 -8.76 -23.87 -12.34
CA SER A 31 -10.12 -24.21 -12.74
C SER A 31 -10.72 -23.18 -13.72
N SER A 32 -10.41 -21.91 -13.56
CA SER A 32 -10.93 -20.84 -14.43
C SER A 32 -10.41 -20.90 -15.86
N ILE A 33 -9.25 -21.53 -16.08
CA ILE A 33 -8.61 -21.57 -17.40
C ILE A 33 -8.50 -22.98 -18.00
N GLU A 34 -8.98 -24.01 -17.28
CA GLU A 34 -8.81 -25.40 -17.72
C GLU A 34 -9.43 -25.65 -19.10
N ASP A 35 -10.65 -25.18 -19.34
CA ASP A 35 -11.33 -25.34 -20.62
C ASP A 35 -10.69 -24.50 -21.72
N GLU A 36 -10.29 -23.25 -21.38
CA GLU A 36 -9.60 -22.36 -22.33
C GLU A 36 -8.23 -22.91 -22.73
N VAL A 37 -7.48 -23.49 -21.80
CA VAL A 37 -6.17 -24.13 -22.10
C VAL A 37 -6.36 -25.33 -23.03
N LYS A 38 -7.39 -26.17 -22.82
CA LYS A 38 -7.70 -27.27 -23.73
C LYS A 38 -8.02 -26.79 -25.15
N ASP A 39 -8.79 -25.71 -25.27
CA ASP A 39 -9.09 -25.09 -26.56
C ASP A 39 -7.83 -24.58 -27.26
N TYR A 40 -6.94 -23.90 -26.51
CA TYR A 40 -5.66 -23.40 -27.05
C TYR A 40 -4.68 -24.53 -27.36
N ASP A 41 -4.62 -25.61 -26.57
CA ASP A 41 -3.84 -26.81 -26.89
C ASP A 41 -4.36 -27.47 -28.18
N GLY A 42 -5.67 -27.50 -28.40
CA GLY A 42 -6.26 -27.95 -29.64
C GLY A 42 -5.92 -27.07 -30.85
N LEU A 43 -5.92 -25.75 -30.67
CA LEU A 43 -5.49 -24.79 -31.72
C LEU A 43 -4.01 -24.93 -32.03
N LEU A 44 -3.16 -25.09 -31.00
CA LEU A 44 -1.72 -25.31 -31.17
C LEU A 44 -1.44 -26.62 -31.92
N ALA A 45 -2.09 -27.71 -31.53
CA ALA A 45 -1.93 -29.01 -32.22
C ALA A 45 -2.30 -28.93 -33.70
N LYS A 46 -3.39 -28.21 -34.04
CA LYS A 46 -3.74 -27.95 -35.45
C LYS A 46 -2.71 -27.11 -36.17
N ALA A 47 -2.23 -26.05 -35.53
CA ALA A 47 -1.20 -25.17 -36.09
C ALA A 47 0.13 -25.93 -36.34
N GLU A 48 0.49 -26.83 -35.41
CA GLU A 48 1.67 -27.68 -35.54
C GLU A 48 1.48 -28.75 -36.64
N GLU A 49 0.31 -29.32 -36.77
CA GLU A 49 -0.01 -30.26 -37.87
C GLU A 49 0.08 -29.56 -39.24
N ASP A 50 -0.48 -28.37 -39.35
CA ASP A 50 -0.41 -27.57 -40.57
C ASP A 50 1.02 -27.07 -40.84
N TYR A 51 1.79 -26.77 -39.83
CA TYR A 51 3.23 -26.46 -39.96
C TYR A 51 4.00 -27.69 -40.51
N ASN A 52 3.73 -28.88 -39.95
CA ASN A 52 4.37 -30.11 -40.37
C ASN A 52 4.02 -30.46 -41.86
N LYS A 53 2.76 -30.20 -42.27
CA LYS A 53 2.36 -30.37 -43.70
C LYS A 53 3.13 -29.40 -44.63
N LYS A 54 3.53 -28.24 -44.12
CA LYS A 54 4.30 -27.21 -44.85
C LYS A 54 5.80 -27.38 -44.66
N SER A 55 6.27 -28.35 -43.86
CA SER A 55 7.68 -28.50 -43.47
C SER A 55 8.63 -28.62 -44.66
N GLU A 56 8.26 -29.41 -45.68
CA GLU A 56 9.06 -29.58 -46.91
C GLU A 56 9.21 -28.26 -47.66
N LYS A 57 8.16 -27.42 -47.71
CA LYS A 57 8.23 -26.10 -48.33
C LYS A 57 9.11 -25.15 -47.50
N ILE A 58 9.03 -25.22 -46.19
CA ILE A 58 9.86 -24.41 -45.25
C ILE A 58 11.34 -24.77 -45.40
N GLU A 59 11.63 -26.06 -45.52
CA GLU A 59 13.01 -26.53 -45.71
C GLU A 59 13.59 -26.04 -47.06
N LYS A 60 12.85 -26.16 -48.16
CA LYS A 60 13.23 -25.61 -49.47
C LYS A 60 13.45 -24.09 -49.44
N ILE A 61 12.62 -23.35 -48.74
CA ILE A 61 12.80 -21.90 -48.55
C ILE A 61 14.08 -21.60 -47.77
N ASN A 62 14.34 -22.34 -46.67
CA ASN A 62 15.55 -22.17 -45.87
C ASN A 62 16.83 -22.47 -46.66
N GLU A 63 16.85 -23.54 -47.46
CA GLU A 63 17.98 -23.86 -48.35
C GLU A 63 18.19 -22.78 -49.39
N THR A 64 17.10 -22.30 -50.01
CA THR A 64 17.15 -21.20 -50.99
C THR A 64 17.69 -19.91 -50.37
N LEU A 65 17.20 -19.56 -49.18
CA LEU A 65 17.67 -18.39 -48.42
C LEU A 65 19.15 -18.52 -48.05
N GLY A 66 19.58 -19.71 -47.63
CA GLY A 66 21.01 -19.99 -47.36
C GLY A 66 21.91 -19.73 -48.56
N GLY A 67 21.49 -20.25 -49.73
CA GLY A 67 22.17 -20.02 -50.99
C GLY A 67 22.18 -18.56 -51.42
N LEU A 68 21.05 -17.90 -51.38
CA LEU A 68 20.90 -16.48 -51.74
C LEU A 68 21.70 -15.56 -50.84
N ARG A 69 21.70 -15.79 -49.53
CA ARG A 69 22.49 -15.01 -48.58
C ARG A 69 24.00 -15.17 -48.80
N ALA A 70 24.46 -16.36 -49.14
CA ALA A 70 25.87 -16.57 -49.51
C ALA A 70 26.26 -15.82 -50.77
N ILE A 71 25.41 -15.82 -51.80
CA ILE A 71 25.62 -15.07 -53.04
C ILE A 71 25.54 -13.56 -52.76
N ALA A 72 24.53 -13.09 -52.05
CA ALA A 72 24.37 -11.68 -51.67
C ALA A 72 25.60 -11.15 -50.89
N TYR A 73 26.16 -11.96 -50.01
CA TYR A 73 27.38 -11.61 -49.29
C TYR A 73 28.57 -11.40 -50.24
N LYS A 74 28.77 -12.32 -51.19
CA LYS A 74 29.83 -12.18 -52.20
C LYS A 74 29.62 -10.98 -53.11
N THR A 75 28.35 -10.72 -53.50
CA THR A 75 28.00 -9.55 -54.32
C THR A 75 28.21 -8.26 -53.55
N ASN A 76 27.93 -8.24 -52.23
CA ASN A 76 28.20 -7.08 -51.40
C ASN A 76 29.70 -6.77 -51.22
N LEU A 77 30.54 -7.80 -51.12
CA LEU A 77 32.00 -7.62 -51.15
C LEU A 77 32.45 -6.98 -52.48
N ARG A 78 32.02 -7.55 -53.64
CA ARG A 78 32.30 -6.98 -54.97
C ARG A 78 31.80 -5.55 -55.10
N TYR A 79 30.60 -5.26 -54.61
CA TYR A 79 30.02 -3.91 -54.58
C TYR A 79 30.93 -2.94 -53.82
N SER A 80 31.44 -3.34 -52.65
CA SER A 80 32.31 -2.49 -51.84
C SER A 80 33.66 -2.24 -52.51
N GLU A 81 34.25 -3.28 -53.13
CA GLU A 81 35.51 -3.17 -53.89
C GLU A 81 35.36 -2.27 -55.11
N GLU A 82 34.29 -2.47 -55.90
CA GLU A 82 34.03 -1.69 -57.08
C GLU A 82 33.65 -0.22 -56.79
N LYS A 83 32.97 -0.01 -55.65
CA LYS A 83 32.69 1.34 -55.16
C LYS A 83 33.99 2.09 -54.84
N ALA A 84 34.91 1.44 -54.12
CA ALA A 84 36.19 2.05 -53.76
C ALA A 84 37.01 2.40 -55.02
N LEU A 85 37.03 1.51 -56.01
CA LEU A 85 37.70 1.76 -57.29
C LEU A 85 37.04 2.91 -58.10
N LEU A 86 35.69 2.99 -58.06
CA LEU A 86 34.96 4.04 -58.71
C LEU A 86 35.23 5.41 -58.08
N ASP A 87 35.30 5.45 -56.75
CA ASP A 87 35.61 6.67 -55.99
C ASP A 87 37.04 7.19 -56.33
N VAL A 88 38.02 6.27 -56.47
CA VAL A 88 39.38 6.63 -56.92
C VAL A 88 39.33 7.23 -58.36
N LEU A 89 38.67 6.55 -59.31
CA LEU A 89 38.56 7.05 -60.69
C LEU A 89 37.78 8.36 -60.77
N LYS A 90 36.82 8.61 -59.89
CA LYS A 90 36.13 9.86 -59.78
C LYS A 90 37.09 10.98 -59.37
N PHE A 91 37.91 10.74 -58.37
CA PHE A 91 38.95 11.67 -57.92
C PHE A 91 39.97 11.96 -59.02
N GLU A 92 40.41 10.94 -59.76
CA GLU A 92 41.32 11.12 -60.92
C GLU A 92 40.71 11.98 -62.04
N LEU A 93 39.41 11.79 -62.33
CA LEU A 93 38.65 12.60 -63.30
C LEU A 93 38.52 14.05 -62.84
N GLU A 94 38.19 14.27 -61.57
CA GLU A 94 38.07 15.62 -61.01
C GLU A 94 39.42 16.35 -61.01
N SER A 95 40.52 15.68 -60.67
CA SER A 95 41.87 16.22 -60.72
C SER A 95 42.29 16.55 -62.13
N ALA A 96 42.04 15.67 -63.13
CA ALA A 96 42.36 15.91 -64.55
C ALA A 96 41.57 17.05 -65.19
N ASN A 97 40.34 17.31 -64.67
CA ASN A 97 39.51 18.45 -65.10
C ASN A 97 40.07 19.78 -64.58
N ILE A 98 40.68 19.77 -63.35
CA ILE A 98 41.26 20.97 -62.73
C ILE A 98 42.58 21.32 -63.42
N ASP A 99 43.40 20.35 -63.77
CA ASP A 99 44.72 20.53 -64.37
C ASP A 99 44.68 20.96 -65.84
N GLY A 100 43.51 20.95 -66.51
CA GLY A 100 43.30 21.39 -67.89
C GLY A 100 44.09 20.55 -68.94
N SER A 101 44.62 19.36 -68.55
CA SER A 101 45.39 18.49 -69.37
C SER A 101 44.52 17.61 -70.28
N GLY A 102 44.88 17.37 -71.54
CA GLY A 102 44.14 16.49 -72.48
C GLY A 102 43.88 15.06 -71.96
N LYS A 103 44.25 14.76 -70.75
CA LYS A 103 43.98 13.49 -70.03
C LYS A 103 42.55 13.37 -69.49
N SER A 104 41.81 14.47 -69.44
CA SER A 104 40.41 14.51 -68.92
C SER A 104 39.47 13.58 -69.69
N GLU A 105 39.61 13.46 -71.00
CA GLU A 105 38.79 12.57 -71.83
C GLU A 105 39.01 11.10 -71.58
N ILE A 106 40.31 10.71 -71.38
CA ILE A 106 40.69 9.34 -71.03
C ILE A 106 40.18 8.95 -69.63
N ALA A 107 40.34 9.85 -68.66
CA ALA A 107 39.85 9.63 -67.30
C ALA A 107 38.31 9.50 -67.29
N ARG A 108 37.59 10.31 -68.07
CA ARG A 108 36.13 10.21 -68.19
C ARG A 108 35.71 8.86 -68.80
N LYS A 109 36.38 8.38 -69.82
CA LYS A 109 36.10 7.11 -70.47
C LYS A 109 36.28 5.93 -69.43
N LYS A 110 37.37 5.94 -68.64
CA LYS A 110 37.67 4.93 -67.61
C LYS A 110 36.56 5.00 -66.51
N TYR A 111 36.23 6.18 -66.03
CA TYR A 111 35.19 6.37 -65.04
C TYR A 111 33.85 5.83 -65.53
N ASN A 112 33.42 6.20 -66.74
CA ASN A 112 32.13 5.78 -67.31
C ASN A 112 32.04 4.25 -67.49
N GLN A 113 33.14 3.60 -67.94
CA GLN A 113 33.18 2.15 -68.04
C GLN A 113 33.04 1.49 -66.66
N LYS A 114 33.75 2.00 -65.64
CA LYS A 114 33.70 1.46 -64.30
C LYS A 114 32.36 1.73 -63.65
N ALA A 115 31.76 2.89 -63.83
CA ALA A 115 30.45 3.24 -63.37
C ALA A 115 29.34 2.33 -63.93
N SER A 116 29.48 1.90 -65.22
CA SER A 116 28.54 0.92 -65.77
C SER A 116 28.65 -0.44 -65.08
N VAL A 117 29.85 -0.94 -64.81
CA VAL A 117 30.06 -2.19 -64.08
C VAL A 117 29.54 -2.08 -62.65
N PHE A 118 29.84 -0.98 -61.96
CA PHE A 118 29.35 -0.73 -60.61
C PHE A 118 27.81 -0.69 -60.56
N ASN A 119 27.17 -0.03 -61.52
CA ASN A 119 25.68 0.02 -61.56
C ASN A 119 25.07 -1.37 -61.78
N GLN A 120 25.70 -2.22 -62.60
CA GLN A 120 25.25 -3.61 -62.73
C GLN A 120 25.32 -4.38 -61.44
N ILE A 121 26.46 -4.30 -60.74
CA ILE A 121 26.63 -4.99 -59.43
C ILE A 121 25.65 -4.43 -58.38
N LYS A 122 25.38 -3.13 -58.40
CA LYS A 122 24.41 -2.51 -57.55
C LYS A 122 22.99 -3.06 -57.80
N LEU A 123 22.59 -3.20 -59.05
CA LEU A 123 21.31 -3.80 -59.40
C LEU A 123 21.23 -5.28 -58.99
N GLU A 124 22.28 -6.05 -59.21
CA GLU A 124 22.35 -7.43 -58.75
C GLU A 124 22.21 -7.54 -57.23
N LYS A 125 22.87 -6.64 -56.48
CA LYS A 125 22.76 -6.61 -55.03
C LYS A 125 21.32 -6.31 -54.58
N GLU A 126 20.70 -5.29 -55.15
CA GLU A 126 19.28 -4.88 -54.86
C GLU A 126 18.32 -6.04 -55.16
N GLU A 127 18.53 -6.73 -56.27
CA GLU A 127 17.72 -7.91 -56.66
C GLU A 127 17.80 -9.04 -55.62
N TYR A 128 19.01 -9.36 -55.13
CA TYR A 128 19.17 -10.38 -54.07
C TYR A 128 18.55 -9.93 -52.77
N GLU A 129 18.70 -8.68 -52.38
CA GLU A 129 18.09 -8.14 -51.17
C GLU A 129 16.53 -8.23 -51.20
N VAL A 130 15.91 -7.89 -52.34
CA VAL A 130 14.47 -8.03 -52.55
C VAL A 130 14.02 -9.49 -52.49
N LYS A 131 14.76 -10.41 -53.14
CA LYS A 131 14.46 -11.84 -53.11
C LYS A 131 14.57 -12.41 -51.71
N ILE A 132 15.60 -12.07 -50.97
CA ILE A 132 15.79 -12.49 -49.57
C ILE A 132 14.65 -11.97 -48.72
N ALA A 133 14.32 -10.67 -48.82
CA ALA A 133 13.23 -10.07 -48.05
C ALA A 133 11.87 -10.71 -48.33
N SER A 134 11.57 -11.06 -49.57
CA SER A 134 10.32 -11.73 -49.97
C SER A 134 10.21 -13.14 -49.38
N LEU A 135 11.31 -13.92 -49.45
CA LEU A 135 11.35 -15.28 -48.90
C LEU A 135 11.35 -15.29 -47.38
N ASP A 136 12.00 -14.33 -46.72
CA ASP A 136 11.93 -14.14 -45.26
C ASP A 136 10.53 -13.79 -44.81
N ALA A 137 9.80 -12.95 -45.57
CA ALA A 137 8.40 -12.61 -45.29
C ALA A 137 7.48 -13.86 -45.47
N GLU A 138 7.70 -14.67 -46.52
CA GLU A 138 6.97 -15.91 -46.74
C GLU A 138 7.23 -16.92 -45.62
N LEU A 139 8.49 -17.10 -45.20
CA LEU A 139 8.87 -17.98 -44.09
C LEU A 139 8.23 -17.52 -42.77
N LYS A 140 8.21 -16.21 -42.50
CA LYS A 140 7.58 -15.65 -41.32
C LYS A 140 6.06 -15.94 -41.33
N ASN A 141 5.39 -15.75 -42.44
CA ASN A 141 3.97 -16.04 -42.57
C ASN A 141 3.66 -17.54 -42.37
N LEU A 142 4.50 -18.44 -42.90
CA LEU A 142 4.34 -19.89 -42.73
C LEU A 142 4.51 -20.36 -41.26
N LYS A 143 5.25 -19.58 -40.46
CA LYS A 143 5.50 -19.85 -39.02
C LYS A 143 4.59 -19.04 -38.07
N SER A 144 3.83 -18.07 -38.58
CA SER A 144 3.05 -17.15 -37.74
C SER A 144 2.01 -17.86 -36.90
N ASP A 145 1.29 -18.82 -37.49
CA ASP A 145 0.15 -19.49 -36.86
C ASP A 145 0.58 -20.27 -35.60
N VAL A 146 1.71 -20.99 -35.69
CA VAL A 146 2.27 -21.72 -34.53
C VAL A 146 2.75 -20.74 -33.45
N LYS A 147 3.41 -19.66 -33.87
CA LYS A 147 3.86 -18.64 -32.93
C LYS A 147 2.68 -17.97 -32.22
N ASP A 148 1.65 -17.56 -32.96
CA ASP A 148 0.49 -16.88 -32.40
C ASP A 148 -0.30 -17.80 -31.46
N ALA A 149 -0.40 -19.10 -31.78
CA ALA A 149 -1.02 -20.11 -30.91
C ALA A 149 -0.23 -20.27 -29.60
N ASN A 150 1.10 -20.39 -29.67
CA ASN A 150 1.97 -20.47 -28.49
C ASN A 150 1.87 -19.18 -27.63
N ASP A 151 1.98 -18.00 -28.23
CA ASP A 151 1.92 -16.73 -27.51
C ASP A 151 0.60 -16.54 -26.75
N ARG A 152 -0.52 -17.02 -27.33
CA ARG A 152 -1.84 -17.02 -26.66
C ARG A 152 -1.87 -17.99 -25.50
N ARG A 153 -1.44 -19.22 -25.69
CA ARG A 153 -1.37 -20.26 -24.65
C ARG A 153 -0.50 -19.80 -23.47
N ASP A 154 0.70 -19.27 -23.74
CA ASP A 154 1.63 -18.81 -22.71
C ASP A 154 1.08 -17.62 -21.91
N LYS A 155 0.29 -16.76 -22.56
CA LYS A 155 -0.36 -15.63 -21.88
C LYS A 155 -1.34 -16.11 -20.81
N PHE A 156 -2.10 -17.17 -21.08
CA PHE A 156 -3.03 -17.78 -20.11
C PHE A 156 -2.28 -18.52 -19.01
N LEU A 157 -1.30 -19.34 -19.37
CA LEU A 157 -0.49 -20.09 -18.40
C LEU A 157 0.34 -19.20 -17.47
N LYS A 158 0.62 -17.96 -17.87
CA LYS A 158 1.41 -17.01 -17.05
C LYS A 158 0.79 -16.78 -15.68
N LYS A 159 -0.54 -16.70 -15.56
CA LYS A 159 -1.23 -16.50 -14.28
C LYS A 159 -1.02 -17.68 -13.35
N VAL A 160 -1.19 -18.90 -13.87
CA VAL A 160 -0.95 -20.14 -13.10
C VAL A 160 0.50 -20.23 -12.67
N TYR A 161 1.44 -19.97 -13.59
CA TYR A 161 2.87 -19.97 -13.28
C TYR A 161 3.23 -18.97 -12.18
N LEU A 162 2.64 -17.78 -12.18
CA LEU A 162 2.84 -16.79 -11.12
C LEU A 162 2.29 -17.25 -9.78
N ALA A 163 1.11 -17.90 -9.78
CA ALA A 163 0.51 -18.47 -8.58
C ALA A 163 1.34 -19.64 -8.02
N GLU A 164 1.81 -20.54 -8.88
CA GLU A 164 2.70 -21.65 -8.50
C GLU A 164 4.04 -21.16 -7.94
N ASN A 165 4.65 -20.14 -8.56
CA ASN A 165 5.88 -19.53 -8.04
C ASN A 165 5.66 -18.88 -6.67
N LYS A 166 4.55 -18.16 -6.48
CA LYS A 166 4.20 -17.56 -5.17
C LYS A 166 4.10 -18.66 -4.10
N LEU A 167 3.40 -19.76 -4.43
CA LEU A 167 3.27 -20.90 -3.51
C LEU A 167 4.62 -21.57 -3.21
N ASN A 168 5.46 -21.80 -4.23
CA ASN A 168 6.77 -22.42 -4.04
C ASN A 168 7.73 -21.57 -3.17
N ILE A 169 7.63 -20.25 -3.24
CA ILE A 169 8.41 -19.33 -2.39
C ILE A 169 7.89 -19.36 -0.93
N LEU A 170 6.57 -19.47 -0.76
CA LEU A 170 5.94 -19.46 0.55
C LEU A 170 6.07 -20.82 1.26
N ASP A 171 6.00 -21.94 0.55
CA ASP A 171 6.00 -23.26 1.14
C ASP A 171 7.42 -23.78 1.39
N ARG A 172 7.87 -23.62 2.64
CA ARG A 172 9.19 -24.12 3.09
C ARG A 172 9.34 -25.65 3.02
N SER A 173 8.24 -26.39 2.95
CA SER A 173 8.32 -27.86 2.83
C SER A 173 8.97 -28.28 1.52
N LYS A 174 8.82 -27.44 0.49
CA LYS A 174 9.39 -27.63 -0.86
C LYS A 174 10.83 -27.14 -1.00
N MET A 175 11.39 -26.49 0.02
CA MET A 175 12.79 -26.03 0.00
C MET A 175 13.76 -27.20 0.11
N THR A 176 14.93 -27.06 -0.54
CA THR A 176 16.04 -28.00 -0.39
C THR A 176 16.52 -28.07 1.04
N PHE A 177 17.08 -29.22 1.46
CA PHE A 177 17.62 -29.41 2.80
C PHE A 177 18.65 -28.31 3.19
N MET A 178 19.50 -27.90 2.25
CA MET A 178 20.51 -26.85 2.46
C MET A 178 19.88 -25.49 2.75
N ASN A 179 18.78 -25.14 2.08
CA ASN A 179 18.06 -23.90 2.34
C ASN A 179 17.36 -23.94 3.71
N LYS A 180 16.77 -25.07 4.08
CA LYS A 180 16.18 -25.26 5.42
C LYS A 180 17.23 -25.12 6.53
N LEU A 181 18.42 -25.71 6.32
CA LEU A 181 19.52 -25.59 7.27
C LEU A 181 20.04 -24.14 7.35
N GLY A 182 20.18 -23.48 6.22
CA GLY A 182 20.56 -22.05 6.18
C GLY A 182 19.60 -21.15 6.94
N ASP A 183 18.30 -21.40 6.84
CA ASP A 183 17.27 -20.65 7.58
C ASP A 183 17.35 -20.90 9.09
N ILE A 184 17.55 -22.15 9.52
CA ILE A 184 17.73 -22.49 10.95
C ILE A 184 18.97 -21.78 11.52
N VAL A 185 20.05 -21.74 10.76
CA VAL A 185 21.29 -21.05 11.17
C VAL A 185 21.07 -19.54 11.28
N ARG A 186 20.32 -18.93 10.36
CA ARG A 186 20.00 -17.47 10.42
C ARG A 186 19.09 -17.10 11.59
N ASP A 187 18.21 -18.02 12.02
CA ASP A 187 17.30 -17.79 13.14
C ASP A 187 17.98 -17.97 14.51
N LEU A 188 19.28 -18.28 14.56
CA LEU A 188 20.03 -18.36 15.82
C LEU A 188 20.30 -16.97 16.39
N PRO A 189 20.09 -16.73 17.69
CA PRO A 189 20.21 -15.42 18.34
C PRO A 189 21.55 -14.71 18.15
N ILE A 190 22.63 -15.48 17.92
CA ILE A 190 23.99 -14.96 17.72
C ILE A 190 24.20 -14.45 16.29
N LEU A 191 23.36 -14.87 15.32
CA LEU A 191 23.48 -14.57 13.91
C LEU A 191 22.37 -13.65 13.41
N ASP A 192 21.69 -12.96 14.30
CA ASP A 192 20.56 -12.04 14.03
C ASP A 192 20.94 -10.89 13.05
N PHE A 193 22.23 -10.60 12.93
CA PHE A 193 22.75 -9.63 11.96
C PHE A 193 22.78 -10.17 10.51
N MET A 194 22.53 -11.47 10.29
CA MET A 194 22.57 -12.13 8.96
C MET A 194 21.19 -12.18 8.27
N ASP A 195 20.30 -11.24 8.52
CA ASP A 195 18.94 -11.17 7.97
C ASP A 195 18.07 -12.38 8.36
N PRO A 196 17.62 -12.45 9.63
CA PRO A 196 16.82 -13.56 10.13
C PRO A 196 15.51 -13.69 9.35
N TYR A 197 15.00 -14.91 9.31
CA TYR A 197 13.78 -15.22 8.58
C TYR A 197 12.55 -14.51 9.17
N TYR A 198 12.43 -14.51 10.49
CA TYR A 198 11.45 -13.74 11.24
C TYR A 198 12.12 -12.50 11.80
N LYS A 199 11.72 -11.35 11.31
CA LYS A 199 12.34 -10.08 11.70
C LYS A 199 11.29 -9.01 12.03
N VAL A 200 11.69 -8.10 12.90
CA VAL A 200 10.89 -6.91 13.16
C VAL A 200 10.83 -6.08 11.89
N LYS A 201 9.63 -5.89 11.37
CA LYS A 201 9.37 -4.94 10.29
C LYS A 201 9.28 -3.55 10.89
N GLN A 202 9.97 -2.60 10.28
CA GLN A 202 10.08 -1.26 10.83
C GLN A 202 9.94 -0.22 9.72
N THR A 203 8.99 0.69 9.89
CA THR A 203 8.78 1.84 9.02
C THR A 203 9.26 3.11 9.73
N VAL A 204 10.19 3.84 9.12
CA VAL A 204 10.69 5.12 9.64
C VAL A 204 9.89 6.26 8.99
N VAL A 205 9.07 6.93 9.79
CA VAL A 205 8.20 8.02 9.36
C VAL A 205 8.95 9.34 9.52
N LYS A 206 9.58 9.80 8.44
CA LYS A 206 10.53 10.92 8.48
C LYS A 206 9.90 12.27 8.86
N ASP A 207 8.65 12.48 8.48
CA ASP A 207 7.94 13.75 8.65
C ASP A 207 7.23 13.85 10.00
N VAL A 208 7.17 12.76 10.77
CA VAL A 208 6.61 12.71 12.12
C VAL A 208 7.75 12.64 13.12
N LEU A 209 7.98 13.73 13.83
CA LEU A 209 9.07 13.83 14.79
C LEU A 209 8.55 13.71 16.23
N TYR A 210 9.26 12.94 17.04
CA TYR A 210 9.09 12.90 18.50
C TYR A 210 10.27 13.55 19.19
N ASP A 211 10.01 14.31 20.23
CA ASP A 211 11.05 14.82 21.10
C ASP A 211 11.50 13.71 22.08
N VAL A 212 12.75 13.30 21.94
CA VAL A 212 13.39 12.33 22.84
C VAL A 212 14.58 13.01 23.48
N ASN A 213 14.47 13.35 24.76
CA ASN A 213 15.53 14.01 25.51
C ASN A 213 16.07 15.27 24.81
N PHE A 214 15.18 16.15 24.36
CA PHE A 214 15.49 17.41 23.64
C PHE A 214 16.05 17.24 22.23
N VAL A 215 15.96 16.05 21.65
CA VAL A 215 16.33 15.78 20.25
C VAL A 215 15.10 15.33 19.50
N ALA A 216 14.76 16.01 18.40
CA ALA A 216 13.70 15.58 17.50
C ALA A 216 14.16 14.37 16.69
N MET A 217 13.49 13.24 16.88
CA MET A 217 13.78 11.98 16.20
C MET A 217 12.58 11.54 15.36
N PRO A 218 12.81 10.94 14.17
CA PRO A 218 11.73 10.39 13.38
C PRO A 218 10.94 9.31 14.14
N ALA A 219 9.65 9.28 13.92
CA ALA A 219 8.80 8.19 14.38
C ALA A 219 9.20 6.87 13.75
N VAL A 220 9.10 5.81 14.52
CA VAL A 220 9.41 4.45 14.05
C VAL A 220 8.23 3.56 14.40
N ASP A 221 7.56 3.02 13.39
CA ASP A 221 6.43 2.11 13.56
C ASP A 221 6.84 0.67 13.24
N ARG A 222 6.49 -0.25 14.16
CA ARG A 222 6.75 -1.71 14.05
C ARG A 222 5.47 -2.52 13.95
N CYS A 223 4.33 -1.89 13.79
CA CYS A 223 3.01 -2.51 13.78
C CYS A 223 2.87 -3.61 12.72
N THR A 224 3.49 -3.42 11.55
CA THR A 224 3.50 -4.40 10.46
C THR A 224 4.31 -5.65 10.76
N SER A 225 5.01 -5.72 11.92
CA SER A 225 5.64 -6.96 12.40
C SER A 225 4.61 -8.04 12.79
N CYS A 226 3.40 -7.61 13.24
CA CYS A 226 2.28 -8.48 13.61
C CYS A 226 1.09 -8.32 12.65
N HIS A 227 0.79 -7.10 12.18
CA HIS A 227 -0.28 -6.80 11.23
C HIS A 227 0.18 -7.00 9.78
N LEU A 228 0.49 -8.25 9.42
CA LEU A 228 1.21 -8.60 8.21
C LEU A 228 0.36 -8.51 6.93
N GLY A 229 -0.95 -8.71 7.04
CA GLY A 229 -1.92 -8.64 5.93
C GLY A 229 -2.48 -7.25 5.70
N ILE A 230 -2.10 -6.26 6.52
CA ILE A 230 -2.78 -4.97 6.61
C ILE A 230 -2.86 -4.18 5.29
N ALA A 231 -1.87 -4.32 4.42
CA ALA A 231 -1.81 -3.66 3.11
C ALA A 231 -2.09 -4.62 1.93
N ASP A 232 -2.43 -5.87 2.19
CA ASP A 232 -2.65 -6.88 1.15
C ASP A 232 -4.16 -7.14 0.99
N PRO A 233 -4.77 -6.85 -0.18
CA PRO A 233 -6.20 -7.02 -0.41
C PRO A 233 -6.67 -8.48 -0.37
N ASP A 234 -5.77 -9.46 -0.46
CA ASP A 234 -6.13 -10.88 -0.40
C ASP A 234 -6.59 -11.32 1.01
N PHE A 235 -6.43 -10.47 2.05
CA PHE A 235 -6.73 -10.82 3.45
C PHE A 235 -7.91 -10.06 4.07
N VAL A 236 -8.84 -9.54 3.26
CA VAL A 236 -10.03 -8.80 3.75
C VAL A 236 -10.85 -9.64 4.72
N ASP A 237 -10.99 -10.93 4.48
CA ASP A 237 -11.78 -11.85 5.31
C ASP A 237 -10.94 -12.52 6.42
N ALA A 238 -9.66 -12.19 6.55
CA ALA A 238 -8.81 -12.77 7.57
C ALA A 238 -9.13 -12.20 8.97
N GLU A 239 -8.91 -13.02 10.00
CA GLU A 239 -9.05 -12.57 11.38
C GLU A 239 -7.93 -11.60 11.79
N GLN A 240 -8.20 -10.78 12.82
CA GLN A 240 -7.17 -9.94 13.43
C GLN A 240 -6.06 -10.80 14.06
N PRO A 241 -4.79 -10.44 13.87
CA PRO A 241 -4.28 -9.16 13.34
C PRO A 241 -3.97 -9.16 11.82
N TYR A 242 -4.43 -10.14 11.07
CA TYR A 242 -4.02 -10.38 9.67
C TYR A 242 -4.93 -9.75 8.63
N THR A 243 -6.09 -9.23 9.05
CA THR A 243 -7.05 -8.61 8.12
C THR A 243 -6.49 -7.36 7.44
N THR A 244 -6.90 -7.17 6.19
CA THR A 244 -6.60 -5.97 5.40
C THR A 244 -7.17 -4.73 6.07
N HIS A 245 -6.44 -3.62 5.99
CA HIS A 245 -6.97 -2.32 6.43
C HIS A 245 -8.16 -1.91 5.55
N PRO A 246 -9.27 -1.43 6.12
CA PRO A 246 -10.32 -0.86 5.31
C PRO A 246 -9.81 0.36 4.53
N ASP A 247 -10.37 0.60 3.34
CA ASP A 247 -10.09 1.77 2.51
C ASP A 247 -8.61 1.93 2.09
N LEU A 248 -8.02 0.89 1.49
CA LEU A 248 -6.64 0.95 0.97
C LEU A 248 -6.43 2.07 -0.08
N ASP A 249 -7.50 2.55 -0.71
CA ASP A 249 -7.43 3.70 -1.63
C ASP A 249 -7.13 5.01 -0.90
N LEU A 250 -7.48 5.10 0.39
CA LEU A 250 -7.22 6.26 1.24
C LEU A 250 -5.96 6.09 2.09
N TYR A 251 -5.58 4.86 2.45
CA TYR A 251 -4.55 4.58 3.45
C TYR A 251 -3.55 3.53 2.99
N LEU A 252 -2.34 3.59 3.55
CA LEU A 252 -1.25 2.64 3.52
C LEU A 252 -0.54 2.44 2.18
N THR A 253 -1.23 2.44 1.06
CA THR A 253 -0.58 2.21 -0.24
C THR A 253 0.23 3.43 -0.68
N SER A 254 1.29 3.22 -1.44
CA SER A 254 2.12 4.31 -1.98
C SER A 254 1.38 5.27 -2.92
N LYS A 255 0.20 4.88 -3.40
CA LYS A 255 -0.67 5.69 -4.26
C LYS A 255 -1.77 6.40 -3.48
N SER A 256 -2.00 6.00 -2.24
CA SER A 256 -3.03 6.60 -1.39
C SER A 256 -2.61 8.00 -0.91
N PRO A 257 -3.57 8.85 -0.52
CA PRO A 257 -3.27 10.15 0.11
C PRO A 257 -2.49 10.03 1.42
N HIS A 258 -2.56 8.87 2.10
CA HIS A 258 -1.90 8.62 3.38
C HIS A 258 -1.02 7.35 3.29
N PRO A 259 0.10 7.38 2.55
CA PRO A 259 1.00 6.24 2.46
C PRO A 259 1.69 5.95 3.81
N GLU A 260 1.93 4.66 4.07
CA GLU A 260 2.54 4.21 5.33
C GLU A 260 3.88 4.90 5.62
N GLU A 261 4.71 5.10 4.59
CA GLU A 261 6.04 5.69 4.74
C GLU A 261 6.01 7.17 5.20
N ALA A 262 4.92 7.89 4.89
CA ALA A 262 4.77 9.29 5.25
C ALA A 262 4.05 9.51 6.59
N PHE A 263 3.09 8.64 6.92
CA PHE A 263 2.21 8.85 8.08
C PHE A 263 2.41 7.79 9.17
N GLY A 264 2.85 6.59 8.85
CA GLY A 264 2.89 5.46 9.77
C GLY A 264 1.51 5.07 10.29
N CYS A 265 1.48 4.17 11.24
CA CYS A 265 0.25 3.66 11.86
C CYS A 265 -0.14 4.50 13.09
N THR A 266 0.83 4.86 13.92
CA THR A 266 0.58 5.51 15.22
C THR A 266 0.17 6.97 15.10
N SER A 267 0.36 7.62 13.98
CA SER A 267 -0.18 8.96 13.71
C SER A 267 -1.70 8.98 13.80
N CYS A 268 -2.37 7.91 13.33
CA CYS A 268 -3.83 7.76 13.37
C CYS A 268 -4.29 6.94 14.59
N HIS A 269 -3.63 5.82 14.90
CA HIS A 269 -4.08 4.89 15.92
C HIS A 269 -3.56 5.20 17.32
N SER A 270 -2.54 6.05 17.46
CA SER A 270 -1.78 6.19 18.72
C SER A 270 -1.15 4.85 19.13
N GLY A 271 -0.85 4.63 20.39
CA GLY A 271 -0.20 3.42 20.86
C GLY A 271 1.31 3.55 20.95
N ARG A 272 1.98 2.44 21.24
CA ARG A 272 3.45 2.42 21.36
C ARG A 272 4.05 1.84 20.09
N SER A 273 4.53 2.71 19.22
CA SER A 273 5.01 2.39 17.87
C SER A 273 6.14 1.37 17.80
N ARG A 274 6.97 1.30 18.84
CA ARG A 274 8.12 0.38 18.94
C ARG A 274 7.78 -0.95 19.61
N GLY A 275 6.54 -1.19 19.99
CA GLY A 275 6.10 -2.45 20.58
C GLY A 275 6.23 -3.61 19.59
N THR A 276 6.64 -4.79 20.08
CA THR A 276 6.80 -6.03 19.30
C THR A 276 5.94 -7.17 19.85
N SER A 277 5.06 -6.85 20.81
CA SER A 277 4.04 -7.75 21.34
C SER A 277 2.70 -7.05 21.48
N PHE A 278 1.63 -7.84 21.69
CA PHE A 278 0.29 -7.32 21.90
C PHE A 278 0.23 -6.31 23.05
N LEU A 279 0.88 -6.62 24.17
CA LEU A 279 0.91 -5.75 25.35
C LEU A 279 1.82 -4.54 25.15
N SER A 280 3.03 -4.76 24.63
CA SER A 280 4.01 -3.68 24.49
C SER A 280 3.59 -2.62 23.48
N SER A 281 2.72 -2.95 22.53
CA SER A 281 2.12 -1.99 21.58
C SER A 281 1.01 -1.12 22.18
N ALA A 282 0.63 -1.37 23.45
CA ALA A 282 -0.36 -0.61 24.21
C ALA A 282 -1.76 -0.61 23.58
N HIS A 283 -2.21 -1.78 23.09
CA HIS A 283 -3.58 -1.95 22.60
C HIS A 283 -4.61 -1.62 23.66
N THR A 284 -5.72 -1.02 23.25
CA THR A 284 -6.83 -0.64 24.12
C THR A 284 -8.14 -1.28 23.66
N PRO A 285 -8.86 -1.99 24.53
CA PRO A 285 -10.10 -2.66 24.16
C PRO A 285 -11.22 -1.66 23.86
N ASN A 286 -12.08 -2.01 22.90
CA ASN A 286 -13.22 -1.18 22.50
C ASN A 286 -14.41 -1.26 23.48
N SER A 287 -14.51 -2.35 24.24
CA SER A 287 -15.63 -2.60 25.15
C SER A 287 -15.18 -3.34 26.40
N PRO A 288 -16.01 -3.37 27.46
CA PRO A 288 -15.78 -4.20 28.66
C PRO A 288 -15.67 -5.69 28.33
N GLU A 289 -16.43 -6.19 27.37
CA GLU A 289 -16.46 -7.57 26.92
C GLU A 289 -15.12 -7.93 26.27
N GLN A 290 -14.65 -7.11 25.32
CA GLN A 290 -13.35 -7.27 24.68
C GLN A 290 -12.20 -7.17 25.71
N LYS A 291 -12.35 -6.30 26.71
CA LYS A 291 -11.38 -6.21 27.80
C LYS A 291 -11.27 -7.51 28.59
N LYS A 292 -12.42 -8.19 28.84
CA LYS A 292 -12.44 -9.48 29.53
C LYS A 292 -11.77 -10.55 28.67
N GLU A 293 -12.16 -10.66 27.40
CA GLU A 293 -11.56 -11.56 26.43
C GLU A 293 -10.03 -11.37 26.34
N TRP A 294 -9.57 -10.14 26.21
CA TRP A 294 -8.15 -9.86 26.09
C TRP A 294 -7.33 -10.14 27.37
N LYS A 295 -7.98 -10.02 28.54
CA LYS A 295 -7.35 -10.44 29.79
C LYS A 295 -7.13 -11.95 29.84
N GLU A 296 -8.06 -12.73 29.31
CA GLU A 296 -7.98 -14.18 29.26
C GLU A 296 -6.98 -14.64 28.18
N LYS A 297 -7.10 -14.08 26.96
CA LYS A 297 -6.32 -14.52 25.79
C LYS A 297 -4.89 -13.99 25.78
N TYR A 298 -4.70 -12.70 26.11
CA TYR A 298 -3.41 -12.00 25.97
C TYR A 298 -2.84 -11.53 27.30
N HIS A 299 -3.44 -11.91 28.44
CA HIS A 299 -3.09 -11.39 29.76
C HIS A 299 -3.06 -9.85 29.81
N TRP A 300 -3.99 -9.22 29.09
CA TRP A 300 -4.02 -7.80 28.86
C TRP A 300 -4.05 -6.99 30.15
N LYS A 301 -3.21 -5.99 30.21
CA LYS A 301 -3.17 -4.94 31.24
C LYS A 301 -2.74 -3.62 30.61
N PRO A 302 -3.19 -2.46 31.14
CA PRO A 302 -2.73 -1.17 30.65
C PRO A 302 -1.24 -0.97 30.90
N VAL A 303 -0.53 -0.38 29.95
CA VAL A 303 0.89 -0.04 30.09
C VAL A 303 1.03 1.21 30.96
N LYS A 304 1.43 1.03 32.22
CA LYS A 304 1.39 2.06 33.28
C LYS A 304 2.19 3.34 32.99
N HIS A 305 3.27 3.23 32.23
CA HIS A 305 4.19 4.35 31.96
C HIS A 305 4.05 4.91 30.54
N TRP A 306 2.99 4.53 29.81
CA TRP A 306 2.73 5.01 28.49
C TRP A 306 1.48 5.89 28.49
N LEU A 307 1.65 7.19 28.21
CA LEU A 307 0.57 8.19 28.33
C LEU A 307 -0.37 8.18 27.11
N GLN A 308 0.06 7.59 26.01
CA GLN A 308 -0.70 7.56 24.75
C GLN A 308 -0.99 6.11 24.31
N PRO A 309 -1.86 5.38 25.02
CA PRO A 309 -2.26 4.05 24.59
C PRO A 309 -2.96 4.14 23.22
N MET A 310 -3.03 3.00 22.51
CA MET A 310 -3.75 2.94 21.26
C MET A 310 -5.20 3.39 21.44
N LEU A 311 -5.71 4.20 20.53
CA LEU A 311 -7.11 4.58 20.53
C LEU A 311 -7.99 3.35 20.29
N PRO A 312 -9.07 3.15 21.07
CA PRO A 312 -10.09 2.20 20.66
C PRO A 312 -10.53 2.51 19.23
N THR A 313 -10.71 1.47 18.39
CA THR A 313 -10.97 1.66 16.93
C THR A 313 -12.18 2.55 16.66
N ARG A 314 -13.19 2.55 17.55
CA ARG A 314 -14.34 3.48 17.47
C ARG A 314 -13.93 4.96 17.51
N TYR A 315 -12.74 5.30 17.99
CA TYR A 315 -12.25 6.68 18.16
C TYR A 315 -11.10 7.03 17.21
N THR A 316 -10.67 6.14 16.34
CA THR A 316 -9.52 6.37 15.44
C THR A 316 -9.73 7.58 14.54
N GLN A 317 -10.95 7.80 14.03
CA GLN A 317 -11.25 8.94 13.18
C GLN A 317 -11.03 10.31 13.88
N ALA A 318 -10.98 10.35 15.21
CA ALA A 318 -10.62 11.58 15.91
C ALA A 318 -9.23 12.10 15.54
N SER A 319 -8.33 11.20 15.12
CA SER A 319 -6.99 11.57 14.70
C SER A 319 -6.92 12.33 13.38
N CYS A 320 -7.96 12.26 12.53
CA CYS A 320 -8.00 12.99 11.25
C CYS A 320 -7.80 14.51 11.43
N PHE A 321 -8.32 15.03 12.52
CA PHE A 321 -8.24 16.45 12.83
C PHE A 321 -6.85 16.93 13.30
N LYS A 322 -5.91 16.03 13.57
CA LYS A 322 -4.52 16.45 13.82
C LYS A 322 -3.98 17.27 12.66
N CYS A 323 -4.41 16.92 11.45
CA CYS A 323 -3.98 17.56 10.20
C CYS A 323 -5.13 18.31 9.49
N HIS A 324 -6.37 17.83 9.59
CA HIS A 324 -7.53 18.34 8.82
C HIS A 324 -8.45 19.26 9.67
N GLN A 325 -7.88 20.20 10.42
CA GLN A 325 -8.62 21.04 11.37
C GLN A 325 -9.68 21.95 10.74
N ASN A 326 -9.54 22.29 9.46
CA ASN A 326 -10.41 23.25 8.77
C ASN A 326 -11.32 22.59 7.73
N THR A 327 -11.41 21.27 7.72
CA THR A 327 -12.20 20.52 6.75
C THR A 327 -13.45 19.96 7.41
N SER A 328 -14.62 20.26 6.85
CA SER A 328 -15.91 19.84 7.39
C SER A 328 -16.45 18.56 6.78
N ASP A 329 -15.84 18.07 5.71
CA ASP A 329 -16.23 16.84 5.02
C ASP A 329 -14.94 16.10 4.59
N LEU A 330 -14.62 15.05 5.33
CA LEU A 330 -13.42 14.25 5.12
C LEU A 330 -13.83 12.88 4.59
N ALA A 331 -13.29 12.49 3.44
CA ALA A 331 -13.47 11.13 2.93
C ALA A 331 -12.94 10.10 3.95
N GLY A 332 -13.71 9.03 4.18
CA GLY A 332 -13.35 7.97 5.14
C GLY A 332 -13.44 8.37 6.62
N ALA A 333 -14.05 9.53 6.94
CA ALA A 333 -14.18 10.04 8.31
C ALA A 333 -15.63 10.38 8.69
N GLU A 334 -16.57 9.49 8.40
CA GLU A 334 -18.02 9.71 8.52
C GLU A 334 -18.44 10.05 9.94
N LYS A 335 -17.80 9.45 10.95
CA LYS A 335 -18.13 9.72 12.37
C LYS A 335 -17.78 11.14 12.77
N ILE A 336 -16.66 11.65 12.29
CA ILE A 336 -16.23 13.03 12.54
C ILE A 336 -17.13 14.00 11.78
N ASN A 337 -17.40 13.74 10.52
CA ASN A 337 -18.30 14.56 9.69
C ASN A 337 -19.69 14.64 10.33
N LEU A 338 -20.20 13.50 10.80
CA LEU A 338 -21.46 13.45 11.53
C LEU A 338 -21.37 14.25 12.83
N GLY A 339 -20.29 14.11 13.60
CA GLY A 339 -20.06 14.84 14.85
C GLY A 339 -20.07 16.35 14.66
N LEU A 340 -19.38 16.86 13.64
CA LEU A 340 -19.38 18.28 13.25
C LEU A 340 -20.78 18.76 12.92
N THR A 341 -21.48 18.02 12.07
CA THR A 341 -22.86 18.34 11.65
C THR A 341 -23.80 18.38 12.87
N LEU A 342 -23.66 17.45 13.80
CA LEU A 342 -24.51 17.37 14.97
C LEU A 342 -24.26 18.50 15.98
N VAL A 343 -22.98 18.88 16.19
CA VAL A 343 -22.61 20.02 17.03
C VAL A 343 -23.23 21.30 16.47
N ASP A 344 -23.22 21.49 15.16
CA ASP A 344 -23.83 22.66 14.50
C ASP A 344 -25.34 22.59 14.56
N ARG A 345 -26.00 21.51 14.16
CA ARG A 345 -27.46 21.35 14.18
C ARG A 345 -28.05 21.40 15.56
N SER A 346 -27.35 20.87 16.57
CA SER A 346 -27.79 20.92 17.96
C SER A 346 -27.59 22.30 18.61
N GLY A 347 -27.00 23.24 17.88
CA GLY A 347 -26.78 24.60 18.35
C GLY A 347 -25.77 24.71 19.50
N CYS A 348 -24.90 23.70 19.69
CA CYS A 348 -23.90 23.70 20.76
C CYS A 348 -22.96 24.92 20.67
N ASN A 349 -22.63 25.34 19.45
CA ASN A 349 -21.89 26.55 19.16
C ASN A 349 -22.59 27.85 19.54
N GLY A 350 -23.91 27.82 19.74
CA GLY A 350 -24.68 28.94 20.27
C GLY A 350 -24.28 29.33 21.72
N CYS A 351 -23.86 28.35 22.52
CA CYS A 351 -23.47 28.53 23.91
C CYS A 351 -21.98 28.28 24.19
N HIS A 352 -21.39 27.34 23.48
CA HIS A 352 -20.00 26.92 23.71
C HIS A 352 -19.04 27.47 22.65
N VAL A 353 -17.80 27.68 23.04
CA VAL A 353 -16.69 28.03 22.15
C VAL A 353 -15.85 26.79 21.90
N SER A 354 -15.56 26.49 20.63
CA SER A 354 -14.61 25.46 20.21
C SER A 354 -13.59 26.04 19.23
N ALA A 355 -12.61 25.25 18.81
CA ALA A 355 -11.58 25.70 17.88
C ALA A 355 -12.19 26.24 16.56
N ASN A 356 -13.23 25.56 16.05
CA ASN A 356 -13.89 25.93 14.79
C ASN A 356 -14.92 27.07 14.93
N TRP A 357 -15.33 27.41 16.16
CA TRP A 357 -16.30 28.47 16.43
C TRP A 357 -15.81 29.41 17.56
N PRO A 358 -14.68 30.12 17.35
CA PRO A 358 -14.17 31.04 18.35
C PRO A 358 -15.02 32.30 18.38
N SER A 359 -15.88 32.42 19.37
CA SER A 359 -16.59 33.68 19.61
C SER A 359 -16.55 34.06 21.09
N LYS A 360 -16.54 35.37 21.36
CA LYS A 360 -16.59 35.90 22.71
C LYS A 360 -18.05 35.99 23.22
N GLY A 361 -18.27 35.83 24.51
CA GLY A 361 -19.55 36.06 25.13
C GLY A 361 -20.56 34.90 25.09
N LYS A 362 -20.10 33.68 24.89
CA LYS A 362 -20.93 32.48 24.97
C LYS A 362 -21.33 32.15 26.42
N SER A 363 -22.56 31.66 26.64
CA SER A 363 -23.06 31.31 27.98
C SER A 363 -22.57 29.96 28.49
N GLY A 364 -22.12 29.07 27.59
CA GLY A 364 -21.55 27.77 27.96
C GLY A 364 -20.03 27.81 28.15
N PRO A 365 -19.45 26.83 28.83
CA PRO A 365 -18.01 26.74 29.01
C PRO A 365 -17.28 26.54 27.66
N ASP A 366 -16.06 27.03 27.59
CA ASP A 366 -15.18 26.83 26.44
C ASP A 366 -14.77 25.34 26.32
N LEU A 367 -15.08 24.73 25.19
CA LEU A 367 -14.82 23.32 24.92
C LEU A 367 -13.44 23.06 24.36
N ARG A 368 -12.65 24.11 24.00
CA ARG A 368 -11.30 23.93 23.43
C ARG A 368 -10.34 23.21 24.37
N LYS A 369 -10.56 23.30 25.68
CA LYS A 369 -9.76 22.65 26.73
C LYS A 369 -10.53 21.57 27.47
N LEU A 370 -11.52 20.97 26.82
CA LEU A 370 -12.34 19.94 27.44
C LEU A 370 -11.52 18.70 27.85
N HIS A 371 -10.56 18.31 27.02
CA HIS A 371 -9.63 17.20 27.26
C HIS A 371 -8.75 17.36 28.51
N GLU A 372 -8.49 18.60 28.94
CA GLU A 372 -7.73 18.88 30.16
C GLU A 372 -8.61 18.74 31.43
N LYS A 373 -9.93 18.78 31.29
CA LYS A 373 -10.88 18.91 32.41
C LYS A 373 -11.80 17.71 32.56
N SER A 374 -12.01 16.93 31.49
CA SER A 374 -13.01 15.87 31.45
C SER A 374 -12.52 14.66 30.64
N HIS A 375 -13.16 13.52 30.88
CA HIS A 375 -12.91 12.29 30.14
C HIS A 375 -14.03 12.04 29.11
N PRO A 376 -13.75 11.41 27.94
CA PRO A 376 -14.76 11.13 26.92
C PRO A 376 -16.01 10.42 27.44
N ASP A 377 -15.83 9.42 28.30
CA ASP A 377 -16.95 8.66 28.87
C ASP A 377 -17.87 9.53 29.73
N TRP A 378 -17.31 10.49 30.48
CA TRP A 378 -18.09 11.43 31.26
C TRP A 378 -18.85 12.40 30.35
N VAL A 379 -18.18 12.91 29.32
CA VAL A 379 -18.82 13.86 28.39
C VAL A 379 -19.91 13.19 27.57
N SER A 380 -19.76 11.94 27.18
CA SER A 380 -20.82 11.16 26.54
C SER A 380 -22.06 11.07 27.43
N LYS A 381 -21.88 10.76 28.71
CA LYS A 381 -22.98 10.68 29.68
C LYS A 381 -23.61 12.05 29.92
N TRP A 382 -22.80 13.11 29.99
CA TRP A 382 -23.28 14.48 30.15
C TRP A 382 -24.13 14.92 28.95
N ILE A 383 -23.68 14.68 27.72
CA ILE A 383 -24.43 14.99 26.49
C ILE A 383 -25.73 14.20 26.44
N LYS A 384 -25.69 12.93 26.85
CA LYS A 384 -26.87 12.05 26.91
C LYS A 384 -27.95 12.61 27.78
N ASN A 385 -27.64 12.94 29.04
CA ASN A 385 -28.57 13.52 29.98
C ASN A 385 -27.89 14.46 30.99
N PRO A 386 -27.72 15.75 30.65
CA PRO A 386 -27.02 16.68 31.52
C PRO A 386 -27.75 16.93 32.86
N ARG A 387 -29.07 16.74 32.86
CA ARG A 387 -29.91 16.95 34.11
C ARG A 387 -29.72 15.83 35.12
N SER A 388 -29.29 14.65 34.73
CA SER A 388 -28.95 13.59 35.67
C SER A 388 -27.73 13.91 36.54
N PHE A 389 -26.85 14.80 36.07
CA PHE A 389 -25.69 15.27 36.83
C PHE A 389 -25.95 16.60 37.54
N ARG A 390 -26.73 17.47 36.89
CA ARG A 390 -27.07 18.78 37.44
C ARG A 390 -28.50 19.17 37.03
N TYR A 391 -29.44 19.03 37.93
CA TYR A 391 -30.88 19.23 37.66
C TYR A 391 -31.21 20.64 37.13
N ASN A 392 -30.49 21.68 37.56
CA ASN A 392 -30.66 23.06 37.18
C ASN A 392 -29.72 23.54 36.07
N THR A 393 -29.11 22.63 35.32
CA THR A 393 -28.27 23.02 34.19
C THR A 393 -29.06 23.73 33.10
N ARG A 394 -28.44 24.76 32.51
CA ARG A 394 -29.02 25.46 31.35
C ARG A 394 -28.74 24.73 30.03
N MET A 395 -27.90 23.70 30.07
CA MET A 395 -27.64 22.88 28.88
C MET A 395 -28.92 22.12 28.51
N PRO A 396 -29.40 22.26 27.27
CA PRO A 396 -30.63 21.57 26.85
C PRO A 396 -30.42 20.05 26.84
N HIS A 397 -31.44 19.32 27.22
CA HIS A 397 -31.52 17.86 27.09
C HIS A 397 -32.02 17.54 25.68
N VAL A 398 -31.10 17.17 24.78
CA VAL A 398 -31.40 16.98 23.34
C VAL A 398 -31.72 15.52 23.02
N PHE A 399 -31.08 14.57 23.72
CA PHE A 399 -31.16 13.15 23.46
C PHE A 399 -32.06 12.41 24.44
N GLU A 400 -32.53 11.22 24.06
CA GLU A 400 -33.38 10.34 24.89
C GLU A 400 -34.61 11.03 25.47
N GLN A 401 -35.25 11.87 24.68
CA GLN A 401 -36.52 12.45 25.06
C GLN A 401 -37.70 11.47 24.79
N ALA A 402 -38.83 11.68 25.42
CA ALA A 402 -40.01 10.81 25.29
C ALA A 402 -40.50 10.60 23.84
N ASN A 403 -40.24 11.55 22.96
CA ASN A 403 -40.53 11.40 21.51
C ASN A 403 -39.46 10.59 20.73
N GLN A 404 -38.43 10.10 21.39
CA GLN A 404 -37.28 9.40 20.79
C GLN A 404 -37.20 7.93 21.25
N GLU A 405 -38.25 7.33 21.76
CA GLU A 405 -38.27 5.96 22.29
C GLU A 405 -38.28 4.86 21.22
N LYS A 406 -38.49 5.18 19.95
CA LYS A 406 -38.48 4.19 18.87
C LYS A 406 -37.05 3.57 18.75
N PRO A 407 -36.92 2.22 18.56
CA PRO A 407 -35.62 1.54 18.57
C PRO A 407 -34.60 2.07 17.58
N ASN A 408 -35.02 2.54 16.40
CA ASN A 408 -34.15 3.16 15.40
C ASN A 408 -33.62 4.52 15.86
N ILE A 409 -34.46 5.32 16.55
CA ILE A 409 -34.08 6.62 17.10
C ILE A 409 -33.15 6.43 18.31
N ALA A 410 -33.44 5.47 19.17
CA ALA A 410 -32.56 5.15 20.29
C ALA A 410 -31.15 4.75 19.84
N ARG A 411 -31.04 3.90 18.80
CA ARG A 411 -29.76 3.57 18.19
C ARG A 411 -29.07 4.80 17.59
N ARG A 412 -29.81 5.65 16.93
CA ARG A 412 -29.33 6.92 16.39
C ARG A 412 -28.76 7.81 17.48
N ASN A 413 -29.45 7.97 18.61
CA ASN A 413 -28.98 8.77 19.75
C ASN A 413 -27.60 8.30 20.24
N VAL A 414 -27.38 6.99 20.37
CA VAL A 414 -26.07 6.43 20.77
C VAL A 414 -24.96 6.81 19.77
N THR A 415 -25.26 6.70 18.49
CA THR A 415 -24.29 7.03 17.43
C THR A 415 -23.97 8.52 17.41
N GLU A 416 -24.98 9.37 17.54
CA GLU A 416 -24.85 10.83 17.54
C GLU A 416 -24.05 11.33 18.74
N ILE A 417 -24.34 10.83 19.94
CA ILE A 417 -23.60 11.16 21.17
C ILE A 417 -22.12 10.74 21.02
N ALA A 418 -21.87 9.55 20.49
CA ALA A 418 -20.51 9.08 20.24
C ALA A 418 -19.78 9.99 19.24
N SER A 419 -20.44 10.39 18.16
CA SER A 419 -19.87 11.28 17.13
C SER A 419 -19.50 12.67 17.69
N ILE A 420 -20.39 13.27 18.48
CA ILE A 420 -20.14 14.55 19.15
C ILE A 420 -18.95 14.41 20.12
N THR A 421 -18.93 13.35 20.92
CA THR A 421 -17.82 13.10 21.86
C THR A 421 -16.50 12.95 21.13
N HIS A 422 -16.48 12.19 20.03
CA HIS A 422 -15.30 12.07 19.17
C HIS A 422 -14.78 13.44 18.72
N TYR A 423 -15.66 14.25 18.17
CA TYR A 423 -15.32 15.58 17.70
C TYR A 423 -14.71 16.45 18.81
N LEU A 424 -15.28 16.42 20.02
CA LEU A 424 -14.83 17.26 21.14
C LEU A 424 -13.48 16.86 21.73
N PHE A 425 -13.07 15.60 21.57
CA PHE A 425 -11.78 15.07 22.06
C PHE A 425 -10.75 14.86 20.97
N GLU A 426 -11.07 15.29 19.79
CA GLU A 426 -10.19 15.27 18.65
C GLU A 426 -8.85 15.96 18.98
N ASN A 427 -7.74 15.30 18.64
CA ASN A 427 -6.37 15.81 18.76
C ASN A 427 -5.85 16.20 20.16
N LYS A 428 -6.49 15.74 21.20
CA LYS A 428 -6.13 16.22 22.52
C LYS A 428 -5.82 15.06 23.44
N GLU A 429 -4.59 15.04 23.94
CA GLU A 429 -4.22 14.14 25.01
C GLU A 429 -5.15 14.38 26.21
N VAL A 430 -5.90 13.36 26.58
CA VAL A 430 -6.64 13.40 27.85
C VAL A 430 -5.61 13.36 28.95
N LYS A 431 -5.36 14.49 29.59
CA LYS A 431 -4.53 14.52 30.79
C LYS A 431 -5.25 13.68 31.84
N ASN A 432 -4.70 12.51 32.11
CA ASN A 432 -5.12 11.71 33.24
C ASN A 432 -4.79 12.50 34.52
N SER A 433 -5.76 13.26 35.00
CA SER A 433 -5.68 13.93 36.32
C SER A 433 -5.64 12.97 37.51
N ASN A 434 -5.60 11.67 37.24
CA ASN A 434 -5.44 10.62 38.23
C ASN A 434 -4.01 10.43 38.73
N ASN A 435 -3.20 11.50 38.77
CA ASN A 435 -2.06 11.48 39.66
C ASN A 435 -2.62 11.76 41.07
N PRO A 436 -2.78 10.74 41.94
CA PRO A 436 -3.18 11.03 43.32
C PRO A 436 -2.14 12.01 43.84
N SER A 437 -2.62 13.13 44.32
CA SER A 437 -1.74 14.13 44.90
C SER A 437 -0.82 13.40 45.89
N LYS A 438 0.46 13.78 45.88
CA LYS A 438 1.47 13.25 46.77
C LYS A 438 1.10 13.42 48.26
N TYR A 439 0.07 14.19 48.50
CA TYR A 439 -0.49 14.52 49.77
C TYR A 439 -1.87 13.86 49.94
N LEU A 440 -1.97 12.94 50.86
CA LEU A 440 -3.25 12.37 51.30
C LEU A 440 -3.98 13.49 52.04
N GLY A 441 -5.05 14.00 51.44
CA GLY A 441 -5.93 14.98 52.10
C GLY A 441 -6.81 14.30 53.17
N ASP A 442 -7.09 15.02 54.24
CA ASP A 442 -8.07 14.61 55.26
C ASP A 442 -9.51 14.99 54.79
N PRO A 443 -10.43 14.02 54.55
CA PRO A 443 -11.77 14.28 54.09
C PRO A 443 -12.58 15.17 55.03
N MET A 444 -12.43 15.02 56.37
CA MET A 444 -13.15 15.84 57.36
C MET A 444 -12.68 17.29 57.34
N ASN A 445 -11.40 17.53 57.16
CA ASN A 445 -10.85 18.87 56.99
C ASN A 445 -11.24 19.45 55.62
N GLY A 446 -11.28 18.64 54.57
CA GLY A 446 -11.79 19.00 53.24
C GLY A 446 -13.22 19.47 53.27
N GLU A 447 -14.11 18.84 54.06
CA GLU A 447 -15.50 19.25 54.24
C GLU A 447 -15.62 20.62 54.93
N LYS A 448 -14.84 20.85 55.98
CA LYS A 448 -14.77 22.15 56.64
C LYS A 448 -14.31 23.25 55.70
N ILE A 449 -13.28 23.00 54.93
CA ILE A 449 -12.75 23.97 53.97
C ILE A 449 -13.77 24.22 52.87
N PHE A 450 -14.42 23.18 52.32
CA PHE A 450 -15.46 23.27 51.29
C PHE A 450 -16.60 24.20 51.72
N SER A 451 -17.02 24.09 52.97
CA SER A 451 -18.04 24.93 53.57
C SER A 451 -17.54 26.36 53.85
N ALA A 452 -16.33 26.47 54.43
CA ALA A 452 -15.79 27.78 54.87
C ALA A 452 -15.37 28.70 53.70
N VAL A 453 -14.89 28.11 52.58
CA VAL A 453 -14.47 28.86 51.37
C VAL A 453 -15.64 29.26 50.48
N GLY A 454 -16.86 28.82 50.81
CA GLY A 454 -18.06 29.20 50.05
C GLY A 454 -18.30 28.37 48.79
N CYS A 455 -17.68 27.22 48.64
CA CYS A 455 -17.90 26.31 47.49
C CYS A 455 -19.37 25.89 47.39
N MET A 456 -20.11 25.81 48.53
CA MET A 456 -21.54 25.50 48.59
C MET A 456 -22.43 26.56 47.94
N GLY A 457 -21.95 27.76 47.72
CA GLY A 457 -22.70 28.79 46.99
C GLY A 457 -22.94 28.42 45.52
N CYS A 458 -22.12 27.56 44.96
CA CYS A 458 -22.20 27.09 43.55
C CYS A 458 -22.31 25.57 43.42
N HIS A 459 -21.87 24.79 44.40
CA HIS A 459 -21.85 23.35 44.39
C HIS A 459 -22.69 22.71 45.48
N VAL A 460 -23.40 21.65 45.15
CA VAL A 460 -24.19 20.85 46.10
C VAL A 460 -23.42 19.54 46.29
N LYS A 461 -23.19 19.14 47.57
CA LYS A 461 -22.48 17.92 47.95
C LYS A 461 -23.43 16.70 47.99
N GLU A 462 -24.70 16.90 48.26
CA GLU A 462 -25.67 15.83 48.42
C GLU A 462 -26.90 16.03 47.52
N GLN A 463 -27.22 14.97 46.78
CA GLN A 463 -28.58 14.62 46.37
C GLN A 463 -28.83 13.19 46.74
#